data_b37fac97e87294dfabed9b195b1eb348
#
_entry.id   b37fac97e87294dfabed9b195b1eb348
#
_cell.length_a   1.000
_cell.length_b   1.000
_cell.length_c   1.000
_cell.angle_alpha   90.00
_cell.angle_beta   90.00
_cell.angle_gamma   90.00
#
_symmetry.space_group_name_H-M   'P 1'
#
loop_
_entity.id
_entity.type
_entity.pdbx_description
1 polymer ?
#
loop_
_entity_poly.entity_id
_entity_poly.type
_entity_poly.pdbx_seq_one_letter_code
_entity_poly.pdbx_strand_id
1 'polypeptide(L)'
;MVFEAFVDGQEVECAVIGSDPAVATRPGEILAGAEFYTYDDKYKNGVSQTVIPAHLPEAKLDEVKTYAAMAYTALGCEGLARCDFFVEKDTGRVLINEINTFPGFTPISMYPKLMEHEGIPVPALIDRLIALALERTEKQHG
;
A
#
# COMPACT_ATOMS: atom_id res chain seq x y z
N MET A 1 1.29 -24.76 6.17
CA MET A 1 -0.13 -24.56 5.82
C MET A 1 -0.62 -23.38 6.65
N VAL A 2 -1.20 -22.36 6.02
CA VAL A 2 -1.75 -21.17 6.69
C VAL A 2 -3.27 -21.29 6.64
N PHE A 3 -3.96 -21.02 7.75
CA PHE A 3 -5.41 -20.94 7.82
C PHE A 3 -5.79 -19.53 8.24
N GLU A 4 -6.61 -18.86 7.43
CA GLU A 4 -7.09 -17.52 7.69
C GLU A 4 -8.61 -17.48 7.64
N ALA A 5 -9.20 -16.58 8.44
CA ALA A 5 -10.64 -16.34 8.38
C ALA A 5 -10.96 -15.56 7.11
N PHE A 6 -12.05 -15.94 6.43
CA PHE A 6 -12.56 -15.15 5.33
C PHE A 6 -13.11 -13.81 5.85
N VAL A 7 -12.74 -12.72 5.21
CA VAL A 7 -13.24 -11.37 5.49
C VAL A 7 -14.07 -10.90 4.31
N ASP A 8 -15.38 -10.71 4.50
CA ASP A 8 -16.21 -10.04 3.50
C ASP A 8 -15.99 -8.53 3.62
N GLY A 9 -15.15 -8.00 2.79
CA GLY A 9 -14.71 -6.61 2.86
C GLY A 9 -14.14 -6.10 1.55
N GLN A 10 -13.92 -4.79 1.54
CA GLN A 10 -13.21 -4.10 0.46
C GLN A 10 -11.70 -4.21 0.72
N GLU A 11 -10.96 -4.68 -0.26
CA GLU A 11 -9.50 -4.75 -0.20
C GLU A 11 -8.91 -3.41 -0.64
N VAL A 12 -8.06 -2.84 0.21
CA VAL A 12 -7.43 -1.54 -0.04
C VAL A 12 -5.96 -1.56 0.32
N GLU A 13 -5.16 -0.81 -0.43
CA GLU A 13 -3.71 -0.79 -0.32
C GLU A 13 -3.21 0.63 -0.08
N CYS A 14 -2.27 0.80 0.85
CA CYS A 14 -1.55 2.05 1.10
C CYS A 14 -0.07 1.90 0.77
N ALA A 15 0.51 2.89 0.12
CA ALA A 15 1.96 3.03 0.04
C ALA A 15 2.48 3.80 1.26
N VAL A 16 3.59 3.34 1.82
CA VAL A 16 4.28 4.03 2.92
C VAL A 16 5.72 4.25 2.53
N ILE A 17 6.26 5.43 2.85
CA ILE A 17 7.65 5.82 2.58
C ILE A 17 8.26 6.57 3.76
N GLY A 18 9.54 6.39 3.97
CA GLY A 18 10.31 7.11 4.99
C GLY A 18 10.82 6.21 6.10
N SER A 19 11.25 6.82 7.19
CA SER A 19 11.68 6.09 8.39
C SER A 19 11.02 6.69 9.65
N ASP A 20 11.32 7.93 10.00
CA ASP A 20 10.75 8.63 11.14
C ASP A 20 10.68 10.14 10.84
N PRO A 21 9.49 10.71 10.62
CA PRO A 21 8.20 10.03 10.54
C PRO A 21 7.99 9.28 9.21
N ALA A 22 7.28 8.13 9.26
CA ALA A 22 6.79 7.45 8.09
C ALA A 22 5.57 8.18 7.51
N VAL A 23 5.50 8.29 6.19
CA VAL A 23 4.40 8.95 5.47
C VAL A 23 3.63 7.93 4.66
N ALA A 24 2.35 7.76 4.94
CA ALA A 24 1.44 6.91 4.19
C ALA A 24 0.61 7.73 3.19
N THR A 25 0.30 7.13 2.04
CA THR A 25 -0.65 7.67 1.07
C THR A 25 -2.09 7.44 1.51
N ARG A 26 -3.05 8.08 0.85
CA ARG A 26 -4.44 7.60 0.85
C ARG A 26 -4.49 6.20 0.25
N PRO A 27 -5.42 5.34 0.71
CA PRO A 27 -5.56 4.01 0.14
C PRO A 27 -6.15 4.05 -1.27
N GLY A 28 -5.68 3.14 -2.10
CA GLY A 28 -6.33 2.76 -3.34
C GLY A 28 -6.98 1.39 -3.21
N GLU A 29 -7.91 1.07 -4.10
CA GLU A 29 -8.56 -0.23 -4.18
C GLU A 29 -8.35 -0.89 -5.54
N ILE A 30 -8.39 -2.20 -5.54
CA ILE A 30 -8.42 -3.00 -6.75
C ILE A 30 -9.85 -3.49 -6.95
N LEU A 31 -10.52 -3.00 -7.98
CA LEU A 31 -11.83 -3.51 -8.35
C LEU A 31 -11.65 -4.89 -9.00
N ALA A 32 -12.14 -5.93 -8.35
CA ALA A 32 -12.21 -7.25 -8.92
C ALA A 32 -13.22 -7.22 -10.11
N GLY A 33 -12.72 -7.36 -11.31
CA GLY A 33 -13.59 -7.71 -12.44
C GLY A 33 -14.12 -9.12 -12.21
N ALA A 34 -15.45 -9.31 -12.17
CA ALA A 34 -16.23 -10.52 -11.97
C ALA A 34 -15.45 -11.84 -11.77
N GLU A 35 -15.66 -12.44 -10.60
CA GLU A 35 -15.44 -13.85 -10.25
C GLU A 35 -14.27 -14.59 -10.94
N PHE A 36 -13.25 -14.91 -10.14
CA PHE A 36 -12.05 -15.71 -10.49
C PHE A 36 -10.91 -14.96 -11.17
N TYR A 37 -10.08 -14.32 -10.34
CA TYR A 37 -8.74 -13.90 -10.77
C TYR A 37 -7.82 -15.12 -10.91
N THR A 38 -7.46 -15.46 -12.14
CA THR A 38 -6.30 -16.28 -12.41
C THR A 38 -5.04 -15.40 -12.46
N TYR A 39 -3.87 -15.97 -12.18
CA TYR A 39 -2.57 -15.29 -12.30
C TYR A 39 -2.39 -14.62 -13.69
N ASP A 40 -2.96 -15.19 -14.74
CA ASP A 40 -2.91 -14.66 -16.10
C ASP A 40 -3.74 -13.37 -16.28
N ASP A 41 -4.82 -13.19 -15.53
CA ASP A 41 -5.65 -11.97 -15.61
C ASP A 41 -4.95 -10.77 -14.98
N LYS A 42 -4.15 -10.97 -13.93
CA LYS A 42 -3.38 -9.90 -13.27
C LYS A 42 -2.31 -9.30 -14.19
N TYR A 43 -1.75 -10.07 -15.11
CA TYR A 43 -0.57 -9.68 -15.87
C TYR A 43 -0.77 -9.56 -17.39
N LYS A 44 -1.78 -10.21 -17.96
CA LYS A 44 -1.96 -10.27 -19.43
C LYS A 44 -3.12 -9.43 -19.97
N ASN A 45 -4.23 -9.30 -19.23
CA ASN A 45 -5.45 -8.69 -19.76
C ASN A 45 -5.75 -7.27 -19.25
N GLY A 46 -4.98 -6.72 -18.30
CA GLY A 46 -5.13 -5.33 -17.84
C GLY A 46 -6.52 -4.98 -17.26
N VAL A 47 -7.30 -5.99 -16.85
CA VAL A 47 -8.72 -5.83 -16.47
C VAL A 47 -8.89 -5.39 -15.00
N SER A 48 -7.82 -5.41 -14.19
CA SER A 48 -7.88 -4.85 -12.83
C SER A 48 -7.94 -3.33 -12.91
N GLN A 49 -9.07 -2.75 -12.61
CA GLN A 49 -9.19 -1.31 -12.45
C GLN A 49 -8.71 -0.93 -11.04
N THR A 50 -7.69 -0.09 -10.98
CA THR A 50 -7.26 0.55 -9.73
C THR A 50 -8.01 1.86 -9.58
N VAL A 51 -8.57 2.11 -8.41
CA VAL A 51 -9.25 3.36 -8.06
C VAL A 51 -8.51 4.03 -6.91
N ILE A 52 -8.05 5.25 -7.11
CA ILE A 52 -7.30 6.04 -6.14
C ILE A 52 -7.90 7.45 -6.06
N PRO A 53 -8.35 7.90 -4.89
CA PRO A 53 -8.50 7.13 -3.65
C PRO A 53 -9.57 6.04 -3.75
N ALA A 54 -9.51 5.06 -2.85
CA ALA A 54 -10.52 4.00 -2.73
C ALA A 54 -11.93 4.57 -2.49
N HIS A 55 -12.96 3.84 -2.91
CA HIS A 55 -14.36 4.23 -2.69
C HIS A 55 -14.78 4.02 -1.22
N LEU A 56 -14.22 4.84 -0.34
CA LEU A 56 -14.49 4.86 1.10
C LEU A 56 -14.85 6.27 1.56
N PRO A 57 -15.63 6.42 2.65
CA PRO A 57 -15.81 7.71 3.30
C PRO A 57 -14.47 8.32 3.72
N GLU A 58 -14.37 9.66 3.70
CA GLU A 58 -13.12 10.39 4.01
C GLU A 58 -12.50 9.97 5.35
N ALA A 59 -13.33 9.88 6.40
CA ALA A 59 -12.88 9.43 7.72
C ALA A 59 -12.28 8.01 7.69
N LYS A 60 -12.76 7.14 6.79
CA LYS A 60 -12.24 5.77 6.64
C LYS A 60 -10.93 5.74 5.85
N LEU A 61 -10.79 6.60 4.84
CA LEU A 61 -9.53 6.79 4.13
C LEU A 61 -8.41 7.24 5.08
N ASP A 62 -8.73 8.19 5.97
CA ASP A 62 -7.78 8.69 6.98
C ASP A 62 -7.45 7.63 8.05
N GLU A 63 -8.42 6.81 8.46
CA GLU A 63 -8.21 5.70 9.39
C GLU A 63 -7.25 4.66 8.80
N VAL A 64 -7.47 4.21 7.57
CA VAL A 64 -6.60 3.24 6.87
C VAL A 64 -5.19 3.81 6.70
N LYS A 65 -5.08 5.07 6.26
CA LYS A 65 -3.80 5.78 6.14
C LYS A 65 -3.04 5.81 7.47
N THR A 66 -3.73 6.12 8.56
CA THR A 66 -3.14 6.15 9.91
C THR A 66 -2.64 4.77 10.32
N TYR A 67 -3.44 3.72 10.10
CA TYR A 67 -3.06 2.36 10.43
C TYR A 67 -1.88 1.85 9.59
N ALA A 68 -1.77 2.29 8.33
CA ALA A 68 -0.62 1.95 7.48
C ALA A 68 0.68 2.52 8.05
N ALA A 69 0.70 3.79 8.45
CA ALA A 69 1.87 4.40 9.08
C ALA A 69 2.21 3.74 10.43
N MET A 70 1.19 3.43 11.25
CA MET A 70 1.38 2.74 12.54
C MET A 70 1.95 1.34 12.36
N ALA A 71 1.40 0.54 11.46
CA ALA A 71 1.87 -0.83 11.20
C ALA A 71 3.30 -0.85 10.65
N TYR A 72 3.61 0.05 9.72
CA TYR A 72 4.94 0.24 9.17
C TYR A 72 5.98 0.54 10.26
N THR A 73 5.65 1.49 11.14
CA THR A 73 6.53 1.89 12.25
C THR A 73 6.67 0.77 13.29
N ALA A 74 5.56 0.12 13.65
CA ALA A 74 5.56 -0.97 14.65
C ALA A 74 6.42 -2.17 14.24
N LEU A 75 6.54 -2.43 12.93
CA LEU A 75 7.39 -3.49 12.39
C LEU A 75 8.82 -3.04 12.09
N GLY A 76 9.17 -1.79 12.40
CA GLY A 76 10.51 -1.25 12.13
C GLY A 76 10.86 -1.19 10.65
N CYS A 77 9.87 -1.00 9.79
CA CYS A 77 10.10 -0.85 8.35
C CYS A 77 10.83 0.45 8.05
N GLU A 78 11.67 0.44 7.02
CA GLU A 78 12.39 1.61 6.53
C GLU A 78 12.39 1.64 5.00
N GLY A 79 12.48 2.84 4.44
CA GLY A 79 12.48 3.05 2.99
C GLY A 79 11.08 3.01 2.42
N LEU A 80 10.55 1.85 2.09
CA LEU A 80 9.23 1.70 1.49
C LEU A 80 8.50 0.43 1.92
N ALA A 81 7.17 0.47 1.95
CA ALA A 81 6.32 -0.71 2.03
C ALA A 81 4.94 -0.44 1.45
N ARG A 82 4.23 -1.48 1.02
CA ARG A 82 2.80 -1.46 0.77
C ARG A 82 2.10 -2.20 1.90
N CYS A 83 1.12 -1.54 2.49
CA CYS A 83 0.29 -2.09 3.56
C CYS A 83 -1.09 -2.38 2.99
N ASP A 84 -1.53 -3.62 3.10
CA ASP A 84 -2.78 -4.11 2.53
C ASP A 84 -3.78 -4.38 3.65
N PHE A 85 -5.02 -3.92 3.45
CA PHE A 85 -6.09 -3.96 4.45
C PHE A 85 -7.39 -4.48 3.86
N PHE A 86 -8.24 -5.03 4.74
CA PHE A 86 -9.66 -5.21 4.48
C PHE A 86 -10.47 -4.20 5.29
N VAL A 87 -11.48 -3.63 4.64
CA VAL A 87 -12.53 -2.85 5.31
C VAL A 87 -13.80 -3.68 5.27
N GLU A 88 -14.19 -4.25 6.42
CA GLU A 88 -15.38 -5.12 6.52
C GLU A 88 -16.65 -4.36 6.11
N LYS A 89 -17.48 -5.00 5.29
CA LYS A 89 -18.72 -4.37 4.78
C LYS A 89 -19.71 -4.05 5.89
N ASP A 90 -19.93 -4.99 6.80
CA ASP A 90 -21.00 -4.88 7.78
C ASP A 90 -20.63 -3.96 8.95
N THR A 91 -19.37 -3.97 9.37
CA THR A 91 -18.90 -3.26 10.56
C THR A 91 -18.10 -2.00 10.25
N GLY A 92 -17.56 -1.92 9.03
CA GLY A 92 -16.59 -0.90 8.63
C GLY A 92 -15.25 -1.01 9.38
N ARG A 93 -14.99 -2.13 10.04
CA ARG A 93 -13.74 -2.37 10.77
C ARG A 93 -12.59 -2.53 9.78
N VAL A 94 -11.48 -1.87 10.06
CA VAL A 94 -10.24 -1.96 9.27
C VAL A 94 -9.37 -3.05 9.86
N LEU A 95 -9.01 -4.02 9.04
CA LEU A 95 -8.15 -5.15 9.38
C LEU A 95 -6.91 -5.13 8.52
N ILE A 96 -5.73 -5.22 9.13
CA ILE A 96 -4.50 -5.38 8.37
C ILE A 96 -4.42 -6.81 7.84
N ASN A 97 -4.07 -6.95 6.56
CA ASN A 97 -3.83 -8.22 5.90
C ASN A 97 -2.34 -8.53 5.86
N GLU A 98 -1.57 -7.71 5.16
CA GLU A 98 -0.12 -7.90 5.04
C GLU A 98 0.64 -6.59 4.90
N ILE A 99 1.96 -6.66 5.13
CA ILE A 99 2.91 -5.61 4.78
C ILE A 99 3.94 -6.20 3.83
N ASN A 100 4.04 -5.61 2.64
CA ASN A 100 4.99 -5.98 1.61
C ASN A 100 6.11 -4.94 1.54
N THR A 101 7.29 -5.31 2.06
CA THR A 101 8.47 -4.42 2.09
C THR A 101 9.25 -4.37 0.77
N PHE A 102 8.83 -5.14 -0.22
CA PHE A 102 9.38 -5.12 -1.58
C PHE A 102 8.25 -5.17 -2.61
N PRO A 103 7.36 -4.14 -2.64
CA PRO A 103 6.21 -4.13 -3.52
C PRO A 103 6.60 -4.08 -4.99
N GLY A 104 5.69 -4.51 -5.85
CA GLY A 104 5.86 -4.37 -7.30
C GLY A 104 6.11 -2.92 -7.71
N PHE A 105 6.99 -2.72 -8.69
CA PHE A 105 7.43 -1.39 -9.14
C PHE A 105 7.33 -1.25 -10.67
N THR A 106 6.26 -1.82 -11.24
CA THR A 106 5.95 -1.72 -12.67
C THR A 106 4.90 -0.62 -12.92
N PRO A 107 4.68 -0.18 -14.16
CA PRO A 107 3.66 0.84 -14.46
C PRO A 107 2.23 0.46 -14.06
N ILE A 108 1.94 -0.83 -13.86
CA ILE A 108 0.63 -1.31 -13.40
C ILE A 108 0.58 -1.53 -11.89
N SER A 109 1.72 -1.47 -11.19
CA SER A 109 1.80 -1.74 -9.75
C SER A 109 1.15 -0.63 -8.93
N MET A 110 0.46 -1.00 -7.85
CA MET A 110 -0.28 -0.07 -7.00
C MET A 110 0.66 0.92 -6.28
N TYR A 111 1.80 0.47 -5.76
CA TYR A 111 2.70 1.33 -4.99
C TYR A 111 3.12 2.61 -5.74
N PRO A 112 3.70 2.56 -6.95
CA PRO A 112 4.04 3.76 -7.69
C PRO A 112 2.82 4.61 -8.07
N LYS A 113 1.66 4.01 -8.38
CA LYS A 113 0.43 4.74 -8.68
C LYS A 113 -0.08 5.54 -7.48
N LEU A 114 -0.03 4.96 -6.28
CA LEU A 114 -0.40 5.64 -5.03
C LEU A 114 0.52 6.84 -4.79
N MET A 115 1.83 6.67 -4.97
CA MET A 115 2.80 7.75 -4.81
C MET A 115 2.60 8.86 -5.86
N GLU A 116 2.34 8.50 -7.09
CA GLU A 116 2.07 9.46 -8.17
C GLU A 116 0.79 10.27 -7.90
N HIS A 117 -0.25 9.63 -7.35
CA HIS A 117 -1.48 10.30 -6.92
C HIS A 117 -1.23 11.35 -5.82
N GLU A 118 -0.28 11.11 -4.92
CA GLU A 118 0.18 12.08 -3.91
C GLU A 118 1.19 13.12 -4.48
N GLY A 119 1.38 13.15 -5.80
CA GLY A 119 2.26 14.12 -6.47
C GLY A 119 3.74 13.74 -6.46
N ILE A 120 4.08 12.48 -6.18
CA ILE A 120 5.46 11.96 -6.20
C ILE A 120 5.63 11.06 -7.43
N PRO A 121 6.06 11.57 -8.57
CA PRO A 121 6.28 10.77 -9.77
C PRO A 121 7.47 9.82 -9.59
N VAL A 122 7.49 8.73 -10.35
CA VAL A 122 8.47 7.65 -10.21
C VAL A 122 9.93 8.12 -10.14
N PRO A 123 10.43 9.06 -10.97
CA PRO A 123 11.80 9.55 -10.84
C PRO A 123 12.08 10.18 -9.47
N ALA A 124 11.21 11.06 -8.99
CA ALA A 124 11.34 11.70 -7.68
C ALA A 124 11.20 10.68 -6.52
N LEU A 125 10.38 9.66 -6.70
CA LEU A 125 10.25 8.56 -5.75
C LEU A 125 11.56 7.76 -5.63
N ILE A 126 12.21 7.46 -6.75
CA ILE A 126 13.51 6.77 -6.75
C ILE A 126 14.58 7.61 -6.07
N ASP A 127 14.68 8.90 -6.39
CA ASP A 127 15.63 9.82 -5.76
C ASP A 127 15.43 9.86 -4.23
N ARG A 128 14.17 9.90 -3.79
CA ARG A 128 13.84 9.90 -2.36
C ARG A 128 14.24 8.59 -1.67
N LEU A 129 14.02 7.45 -2.31
CA LEU A 129 14.41 6.14 -1.77
C LEU A 129 15.94 6.01 -1.67
N ILE A 130 16.68 6.52 -2.65
CA ILE A 130 18.15 6.57 -2.60
C ILE A 130 18.62 7.46 -1.45
N ALA A 131 18.04 8.65 -1.29
CA ALA A 131 18.37 9.54 -0.19
C ALA A 131 18.13 8.88 1.18
N LEU A 132 17.00 8.24 1.39
CA LEU A 132 16.70 7.49 2.62
C LEU A 132 17.71 6.37 2.91
N ALA A 133 18.16 5.66 1.87
CA ALA A 133 19.17 4.62 2.03
C ALA A 133 20.54 5.20 2.44
N LEU A 134 20.95 6.32 1.88
CA LEU A 134 22.18 7.01 2.25
C LEU A 134 22.13 7.53 3.69
N GLU A 135 21.06 8.20 4.09
CA GLU A 135 20.84 8.69 5.45
C GLU A 135 20.89 7.56 6.49
N ARG A 136 20.31 6.40 6.15
CA ARG A 136 20.37 5.22 7.02
C ARG A 136 21.79 4.72 7.21
N THR A 137 22.59 4.69 6.14
CA THR A 137 23.98 4.25 6.20
C THR A 137 24.82 5.19 7.08
N GLU A 138 24.61 6.49 6.97
CA GLU A 138 25.30 7.48 7.81
C GLU A 138 24.96 7.30 9.30
N LYS A 139 23.68 7.07 9.65
CA LYS A 139 23.26 6.82 11.04
C LYS A 139 23.84 5.54 11.64
N GLN A 140 24.18 4.55 10.83
CA GLN A 140 24.76 3.28 11.30
C GLN A 140 26.28 3.34 11.50
N HIS A 141 26.97 4.31 10.90
CA HIS A 141 28.42 4.43 10.92
C HIS A 141 28.94 5.66 11.70
N GLY A 142 28.06 6.49 12.22
CA GLY A 142 28.34 7.62 13.12
C GLY A 142 28.06 7.25 14.56
#